data_335e13fb61a5d9b6b841fdf81974582a
#
_entry.id   335e13fb61a5d9b6b841fdf81974582a
#
_cell.length_a   1.000
_cell.length_b   1.000
_cell.length_c   1.000
_cell.angle_alpha   90.00
_cell.angle_beta   90.00
_cell.angle_gamma   90.00
#
_symmetry.space_group_name_H-M   'P 1'
#
loop_
_entity.id
_entity.type
_entity.pdbx_description
1 polymer ?
#
loop_
_entity_poly.entity_id
_entity_poly.type
_entity_poly.pdbx_seq_one_letter_code
_entity_poly.pdbx_strand_id
1 'polypeptide(L)'
;MISKLDKKLNVKTLQGRVINIYVDPSDKIKSLKSQIQLKETIPLEQQVLLLGNKEMNDDSTIADYDLKDNSTITLVKKNDECLSFLSDFEKSFMIDSLEKKVEKKLGDRLYSARKDGDSASTFHQKCDNQGPLLYVIKTTQNYNFGIYVSKPIFSDGQTRTDSLQMVICPYKNFAVKSLNDRATYHCNSGSGPQFHCMQINAPFLSSSCTDINSCNDFNLPSYPSGNSSYNISELEVYSLLSL
;
A
#
# COMPACT_ATOMS: atom_id res chain seq x y z
N MET A 1 34.74 -8.45 12.68
CA MET A 1 35.98 -8.76 11.94
C MET A 1 35.53 -9.35 10.59
N ILE A 2 35.89 -8.73 9.47
CA ILE A 2 35.64 -9.29 8.13
C ILE A 2 36.63 -10.44 7.97
N SER A 3 36.15 -11.67 7.77
CA SER A 3 37.05 -12.81 7.55
C SER A 3 37.69 -12.69 6.17
N LYS A 4 38.88 -13.28 6.00
CA LYS A 4 39.63 -13.26 4.72
C LYS A 4 38.91 -14.00 3.59
N LEU A 5 37.75 -14.62 3.88
CA LEU A 5 36.87 -15.37 2.96
C LEU A 5 35.64 -14.64 2.51
N ASP A 6 35.35 -13.49 3.17
CA ASP A 6 34.12 -12.71 2.86
C ASP A 6 34.24 -12.09 1.46
N LYS A 7 33.23 -12.31 0.64
CA LYS A 7 33.09 -11.67 -0.67
C LYS A 7 32.27 -10.39 -0.54
N LYS A 8 32.75 -9.34 -1.18
CA LYS A 8 31.98 -8.10 -1.36
C LYS A 8 31.07 -8.25 -2.56
N LEU A 9 29.78 -8.09 -2.36
CA LEU A 9 28.77 -8.07 -3.42
C LEU A 9 28.21 -6.66 -3.61
N ASN A 10 27.95 -6.30 -4.86
CA ASN A 10 27.29 -5.05 -5.23
C ASN A 10 25.81 -5.35 -5.51
N VAL A 11 24.91 -4.97 -4.61
CA VAL A 11 23.48 -5.10 -4.83
C VAL A 11 22.96 -3.80 -5.44
N LYS A 12 22.54 -3.85 -6.70
CA LYS A 12 22.07 -2.68 -7.47
C LYS A 12 20.55 -2.66 -7.53
N THR A 13 19.93 -1.55 -7.12
CA THR A 13 18.49 -1.32 -7.29
C THR A 13 18.15 -0.90 -8.73
N LEU A 14 16.87 -1.02 -9.12
CA LEU A 14 16.41 -0.54 -10.44
C LEU A 14 16.59 0.97 -10.63
N GLN A 15 16.62 1.75 -9.54
CA GLN A 15 16.90 3.18 -9.56
C GLN A 15 18.39 3.51 -9.68
N GLY A 16 19.25 2.48 -9.77
CA GLY A 16 20.70 2.62 -9.99
C GLY A 16 21.53 2.74 -8.70
N ARG A 17 20.91 2.75 -7.51
CA ARG A 17 21.63 2.76 -6.23
C ARG A 17 22.37 1.44 -6.02
N VAL A 18 23.60 1.52 -5.54
CA VAL A 18 24.45 0.34 -5.25
C VAL A 18 24.67 0.24 -3.75
N ILE A 19 24.39 -0.96 -3.21
CA ILE A 19 24.57 -1.32 -1.81
C ILE A 19 25.70 -2.37 -1.76
N ASN A 20 26.74 -2.09 -0.97
CA ASN A 20 27.82 -3.05 -0.75
C ASN A 20 27.49 -3.94 0.44
N ILE A 21 27.50 -5.26 0.23
CA ILE A 21 27.25 -6.26 1.27
C ILE A 21 28.39 -7.28 1.27
N TYR A 22 28.83 -7.66 2.46
CA TYR A 22 29.85 -8.67 2.67
C TYR A 22 29.17 -9.98 3.09
N VAL A 23 29.51 -11.08 2.42
CA VAL A 23 28.88 -12.39 2.61
C VAL A 23 29.92 -13.48 2.65
N ASP A 24 29.68 -14.51 3.46
CA ASP A 24 30.43 -15.77 3.38
C ASP A 24 29.87 -16.62 2.20
N PRO A 25 30.71 -17.33 1.47
CA PRO A 25 30.26 -18.26 0.41
C PRO A 25 29.23 -19.30 0.87
N SER A 26 29.25 -19.69 2.14
CA SER A 26 28.28 -20.60 2.75
C SER A 26 26.97 -19.94 3.18
N ASP A 27 26.87 -18.60 3.16
CA ASP A 27 25.65 -17.90 3.49
C ASP A 27 24.53 -18.23 2.51
N LYS A 28 23.31 -18.41 3.01
CA LYS A 28 22.13 -18.54 2.17
C LYS A 28 21.71 -17.18 1.57
N ILE A 29 21.07 -17.20 0.43
CA ILE A 29 20.48 -16.01 -0.21
C ILE A 29 19.52 -15.31 0.75
N LYS A 30 18.78 -16.05 1.57
CA LYS A 30 17.91 -15.49 2.62
C LYS A 30 18.69 -14.65 3.63
N SER A 31 19.93 -15.02 4.00
CA SER A 31 20.81 -14.21 4.87
C SER A 31 21.22 -12.90 4.19
N LEU A 32 21.53 -12.95 2.90
CA LEU A 32 21.80 -11.75 2.09
C LEU A 32 20.58 -10.81 2.07
N LYS A 33 19.37 -11.33 1.85
CA LYS A 33 18.12 -10.54 1.91
C LYS A 33 17.92 -9.91 3.29
N SER A 34 18.26 -10.59 4.38
CA SER A 34 18.17 -10.02 5.74
C SER A 34 19.13 -8.83 5.92
N GLN A 35 20.34 -8.88 5.38
CA GLN A 35 21.28 -7.77 5.40
C GLN A 35 20.79 -6.58 4.55
N ILE A 36 20.16 -6.87 3.40
CA ILE A 36 19.52 -5.84 2.56
C ILE A 36 18.39 -5.16 3.32
N GLN A 37 17.54 -5.92 4.02
CA GLN A 37 16.44 -5.36 4.82
C GLN A 37 16.94 -4.37 5.88
N LEU A 38 18.04 -4.66 6.54
CA LEU A 38 18.64 -3.76 7.53
C LEU A 38 19.14 -2.43 6.92
N LYS A 39 19.52 -2.44 5.63
CA LYS A 39 20.06 -1.25 4.93
C LYS A 39 19.02 -0.47 4.15
N GLU A 40 18.02 -1.15 3.60
CA GLU A 40 17.04 -0.58 2.65
C GLU A 40 15.60 -0.57 3.19
N THR A 41 15.37 -1.15 4.38
CA THR A 41 14.02 -1.28 4.96
C THR A 41 13.00 -2.01 4.06
N ILE A 42 13.48 -2.79 3.08
CA ILE A 42 12.63 -3.61 2.21
C ILE A 42 12.45 -4.98 2.87
N PRO A 43 11.23 -5.40 3.23
CA PRO A 43 10.98 -6.72 3.82
C PRO A 43 11.50 -7.86 2.93
N LEU A 44 11.93 -8.99 3.55
CA LEU A 44 12.51 -10.12 2.82
C LEU A 44 11.61 -10.63 1.70
N GLU A 45 10.33 -10.75 1.99
CA GLU A 45 9.28 -11.24 1.09
C GLU A 45 9.07 -10.35 -0.13
N GLN A 46 9.45 -9.08 -0.03
CA GLN A 46 9.40 -8.10 -1.12
C GLN A 46 10.69 -8.01 -1.92
N GLN A 47 11.74 -8.74 -1.54
CA GLN A 47 13.01 -8.72 -2.24
C GLN A 47 13.09 -9.85 -3.28
N VAL A 48 13.28 -9.48 -4.53
CA VAL A 48 13.71 -10.40 -5.59
C VAL A 48 15.15 -10.08 -5.96
N LEU A 49 16.04 -11.03 -5.79
CA LEU A 49 17.45 -10.91 -6.20
C LEU A 49 17.66 -11.62 -7.52
N LEU A 50 18.19 -10.90 -8.50
CA LEU A 50 18.48 -11.42 -9.83
C LEU A 50 20.00 -11.44 -10.10
N LEU A 51 20.49 -12.58 -10.56
CA LEU A 51 21.81 -12.69 -11.18
C LEU A 51 21.63 -12.74 -12.70
N GLY A 52 21.92 -11.63 -13.37
CA GLY A 52 21.49 -11.44 -14.75
C GLY A 52 19.95 -11.43 -14.83
N ASN A 53 19.39 -12.39 -15.57
CA ASN A 53 17.93 -12.55 -15.73
C ASN A 53 17.34 -13.70 -14.88
N LYS A 54 18.15 -14.34 -14.03
CA LYS A 54 17.72 -15.48 -13.22
C LYS A 54 17.49 -15.08 -11.77
N GLU A 55 16.32 -15.41 -11.24
CA GLU A 55 16.02 -15.23 -9.82
C GLU A 55 16.85 -16.19 -8.95
N MET A 56 17.38 -15.67 -7.86
CA MET A 56 18.15 -16.41 -6.88
C MET A 56 17.21 -17.03 -5.84
N ASN A 57 17.43 -18.33 -5.56
CA ASN A 57 16.62 -19.08 -4.61
C ASN A 57 17.10 -18.81 -3.16
N ASP A 58 16.15 -18.53 -2.25
CA ASP A 58 16.42 -18.18 -0.87
C ASP A 58 17.17 -19.27 -0.06
N ASP A 59 16.96 -20.55 -0.40
CA ASP A 59 17.57 -21.68 0.28
C ASP A 59 18.95 -22.09 -0.29
N SER A 60 19.32 -21.56 -1.46
CA SER A 60 20.64 -21.75 -2.06
C SER A 60 21.69 -20.88 -1.35
N THR A 61 22.94 -21.33 -1.41
CA THR A 61 24.09 -20.58 -0.88
C THR A 61 24.67 -19.60 -1.90
N ILE A 62 25.48 -18.66 -1.44
CA ILE A 62 26.26 -17.75 -2.30
C ILE A 62 27.18 -18.52 -3.21
N ALA A 63 27.75 -19.63 -2.72
CA ALA A 63 28.64 -20.51 -3.50
C ALA A 63 27.93 -21.17 -4.70
N ASP A 64 26.64 -21.48 -4.61
CA ASP A 64 25.85 -22.12 -5.67
C ASP A 64 25.72 -21.24 -6.93
N TYR A 65 25.98 -19.94 -6.82
CA TYR A 65 25.88 -18.96 -7.91
C TYR A 65 27.22 -18.52 -8.50
N ASP A 66 28.34 -19.15 -8.10
CA ASP A 66 29.69 -18.80 -8.54
C ASP A 66 30.01 -17.29 -8.51
N LEU A 67 29.47 -16.59 -7.50
CA LEU A 67 29.69 -15.16 -7.34
C LEU A 67 31.15 -14.89 -6.96
N LYS A 68 31.77 -13.95 -7.68
CA LYS A 68 33.13 -13.46 -7.41
C LYS A 68 33.08 -12.19 -6.57
N ASP A 69 34.20 -11.79 -6.01
CA ASP A 69 34.32 -10.50 -5.34
C ASP A 69 33.93 -9.37 -6.30
N ASN A 70 33.12 -8.42 -5.78
CA ASN A 70 32.49 -7.33 -6.54
C ASN A 70 31.44 -7.76 -7.62
N SER A 71 30.97 -9.01 -7.62
CA SER A 71 29.83 -9.41 -8.46
C SER A 71 28.61 -8.51 -8.19
N THR A 72 27.89 -8.20 -9.28
CA THR A 72 26.68 -7.36 -9.18
C THR A 72 25.43 -8.23 -9.25
N ILE A 73 24.55 -8.04 -8.27
CA ILE A 73 23.21 -8.64 -8.16
C ILE A 73 22.20 -7.51 -8.30
N THR A 74 21.13 -7.72 -9.07
CA THR A 74 20.05 -6.75 -9.17
C THR A 74 19.00 -7.03 -8.10
N LEU A 75 18.70 -6.02 -7.27
CA LEU A 75 17.59 -6.03 -6.34
C LEU A 75 16.37 -5.42 -7.03
N VAL A 76 15.34 -6.23 -7.18
CA VAL A 76 14.01 -5.80 -7.59
C VAL A 76 13.11 -5.86 -6.36
N LYS A 77 12.47 -4.75 -6.01
CA LYS A 77 11.41 -4.77 -5.02
C LYS A 77 10.21 -5.46 -5.68
N LYS A 78 9.85 -6.63 -5.17
CA LYS A 78 8.59 -7.26 -5.54
C LYS A 78 7.49 -6.29 -5.11
N ASN A 79 6.82 -5.70 -6.06
CA ASN A 79 5.60 -4.98 -5.70
C ASN A 79 4.70 -6.02 -5.04
N ASP A 80 4.45 -5.86 -3.75
CA ASP A 80 3.31 -6.49 -3.12
C ASP A 80 2.17 -6.29 -4.12
N GLU A 81 1.47 -7.35 -4.51
CA GLU A 81 0.46 -7.23 -5.56
C GLU A 81 -0.50 -6.11 -5.19
N CYS A 82 -0.17 -4.90 -5.66
CA CYS A 82 -0.96 -3.72 -5.39
C CYS A 82 -2.35 -3.98 -5.92
N LEU A 83 -3.36 -3.77 -5.06
CA LEU A 83 -4.75 -3.97 -5.44
C LEU A 83 -5.05 -5.42 -5.87
N SER A 84 -4.43 -6.43 -5.21
CA SER A 84 -4.47 -7.84 -5.64
C SER A 84 -5.88 -8.43 -5.71
N PHE A 85 -6.81 -7.91 -4.91
CA PHE A 85 -8.19 -8.37 -4.88
C PHE A 85 -9.10 -7.70 -5.92
N LEU A 86 -8.57 -6.75 -6.71
CA LEU A 86 -9.30 -6.08 -7.80
C LEU A 86 -9.05 -6.81 -9.12
N SER A 87 -10.05 -6.80 -10.00
CA SER A 87 -9.89 -7.16 -11.40
C SER A 87 -9.00 -6.15 -12.14
N ASP A 88 -8.45 -6.53 -13.29
CA ASP A 88 -7.61 -5.63 -14.09
C ASP A 88 -8.37 -4.37 -14.54
N PHE A 89 -9.66 -4.50 -14.83
CA PHE A 89 -10.52 -3.35 -15.13
C PHE A 89 -10.61 -2.39 -13.94
N GLU A 90 -10.88 -2.91 -12.75
CA GLU A 90 -11.01 -2.08 -11.54
C GLU A 90 -9.70 -1.39 -11.16
N LYS A 91 -8.57 -2.10 -11.29
CA LYS A 91 -7.23 -1.54 -11.11
C LYS A 91 -6.99 -0.37 -12.07
N SER A 92 -7.20 -0.61 -13.38
CA SER A 92 -7.03 0.41 -14.40
C SER A 92 -7.93 1.61 -14.16
N PHE A 93 -9.19 1.40 -13.81
CA PHE A 93 -10.13 2.47 -13.52
C PHE A 93 -9.70 3.32 -12.31
N MET A 94 -9.22 2.69 -11.24
CA MET A 94 -8.72 3.40 -10.05
C MET A 94 -7.47 4.22 -10.36
N ILE A 95 -6.50 3.62 -11.04
CA ILE A 95 -5.24 4.30 -11.43
C ILE A 95 -5.55 5.48 -12.35
N ASP A 96 -6.33 5.26 -13.41
CA ASP A 96 -6.78 6.30 -14.35
C ASP A 96 -7.49 7.46 -13.65
N SER A 97 -8.32 7.14 -12.64
CA SER A 97 -9.03 8.15 -11.87
C SER A 97 -8.09 9.01 -11.04
N LEU A 98 -7.07 8.41 -10.43
CA LEU A 98 -6.04 9.12 -9.68
C LEU A 98 -5.21 10.02 -10.60
N GLU A 99 -4.72 9.47 -11.71
CA GLU A 99 -3.87 10.22 -12.65
C GLU A 99 -4.62 11.39 -13.31
N LYS A 100 -5.81 11.13 -13.85
CA LYS A 100 -6.56 12.12 -14.62
C LYS A 100 -7.29 13.16 -13.77
N LYS A 101 -7.69 12.82 -12.55
CA LYS A 101 -8.52 13.71 -11.72
C LYS A 101 -7.76 14.42 -10.60
N VAL A 102 -6.70 13.80 -10.06
CA VAL A 102 -5.96 14.36 -8.92
C VAL A 102 -4.44 14.39 -9.14
N GLU A 103 -3.96 14.03 -10.32
CA GLU A 103 -2.54 14.05 -10.71
C GLU A 103 -1.64 13.27 -9.76
N LYS A 104 -2.06 12.06 -9.42
CA LYS A 104 -1.36 11.18 -8.49
C LYS A 104 -1.11 9.81 -9.08
N LYS A 105 0.05 9.23 -8.74
CA LYS A 105 0.41 7.83 -8.99
C LYS A 105 0.22 7.00 -7.73
N LEU A 106 -0.15 5.74 -7.92
CA LEU A 106 -0.17 4.77 -6.84
C LEU A 106 1.27 4.51 -6.34
N GLY A 107 1.48 4.65 -5.04
CA GLY A 107 2.72 4.36 -4.35
C GLY A 107 2.71 3.02 -3.64
N ASP A 108 3.42 2.95 -2.51
CA ASP A 108 3.53 1.73 -1.71
C ASP A 108 2.24 1.46 -0.91
N ARG A 109 1.90 0.17 -0.71
CA ARG A 109 0.89 -0.21 0.25
C ARG A 109 1.42 0.01 1.67
N LEU A 110 0.75 0.87 2.42
CA LEU A 110 1.09 1.19 3.81
C LEU A 110 0.44 0.20 4.77
N TYR A 111 -0.79 -0.23 4.47
CA TYR A 111 -1.60 -1.05 5.37
C TYR A 111 -2.49 -2.03 4.61
N SER A 112 -2.68 -3.21 5.20
CA SER A 112 -3.68 -4.19 4.80
C SER A 112 -4.29 -4.82 6.05
N ALA A 113 -5.60 -4.71 6.22
CA ALA A 113 -6.29 -5.25 7.39
C ALA A 113 -6.10 -6.76 7.54
N ARG A 114 -6.00 -7.49 6.42
CA ARG A 114 -5.80 -8.94 6.41
C ARG A 114 -4.36 -9.37 6.72
N LYS A 115 -3.37 -8.60 6.27
CA LYS A 115 -1.95 -8.96 6.45
C LYS A 115 -1.35 -8.40 7.72
N ASP A 116 -1.74 -7.19 8.09
CA ASP A 116 -1.16 -6.44 9.20
C ASP A 116 -1.98 -6.55 10.49
N GLY A 117 -3.22 -7.08 10.39
CA GLY A 117 -4.20 -7.10 11.47
C GLY A 117 -5.23 -5.97 11.35
N ASP A 118 -6.49 -6.24 11.73
CA ASP A 118 -7.64 -5.39 11.46
C ASP A 118 -8.00 -4.40 12.58
N SER A 119 -7.03 -4.06 13.44
CA SER A 119 -7.23 -3.14 14.56
C SER A 119 -6.97 -1.67 14.19
N ALA A 120 -7.68 -0.76 14.84
CA ALA A 120 -7.42 0.69 14.73
C ALA A 120 -5.96 1.03 15.08
N SER A 121 -5.40 0.42 16.13
CA SER A 121 -4.02 0.66 16.56
C SER A 121 -3.01 0.35 15.46
N THR A 122 -3.11 -0.81 14.81
CA THR A 122 -2.21 -1.20 13.73
C THR A 122 -2.36 -0.28 12.51
N PHE A 123 -3.60 0.09 12.17
CA PHE A 123 -3.88 1.05 11.11
C PHE A 123 -3.20 2.40 11.38
N HIS A 124 -3.39 2.98 12.56
CA HIS A 124 -2.82 4.26 12.93
C HIS A 124 -1.29 4.24 12.98
N GLN A 125 -0.69 3.16 13.50
CA GLN A 125 0.76 3.00 13.51
C GLN A 125 1.37 3.10 12.09
N LYS A 126 0.66 2.65 11.07
CA LYS A 126 1.15 2.59 9.69
C LYS A 126 0.75 3.79 8.83
N CYS A 127 -0.40 4.39 9.11
CA CYS A 127 -1.02 5.38 8.24
C CYS A 127 -0.99 6.81 8.80
N ASP A 128 -0.84 7.02 10.11
CA ASP A 128 -0.78 8.36 10.70
C ASP A 128 0.42 9.15 10.17
N ASN A 129 0.22 10.44 10.00
CA ASN A 129 1.17 11.38 9.40
C ASN A 129 1.54 11.07 7.94
N GLN A 130 0.83 10.12 7.30
CA GLN A 130 0.97 9.79 5.89
C GLN A 130 -0.14 10.48 5.08
N GLY A 131 0.20 10.88 3.87
CA GLY A 131 -0.74 11.45 2.90
C GLY A 131 -0.02 12.14 1.74
N PRO A 132 -0.65 12.23 0.59
CA PRO A 132 -2.01 11.78 0.24
C PRO A 132 -2.17 10.27 0.25
N LEU A 133 -3.40 9.79 0.48
CA LEU A 133 -3.71 8.36 0.63
C LEU A 133 -4.84 7.92 -0.29
N LEU A 134 -4.77 6.66 -0.73
CA LEU A 134 -5.89 5.92 -1.31
C LEU A 134 -6.28 4.77 -0.38
N TYR A 135 -7.50 4.77 0.07
CA TYR A 135 -8.15 3.63 0.73
C TYR A 135 -8.84 2.79 -0.33
N VAL A 136 -8.60 1.50 -0.34
CA VAL A 136 -9.26 0.56 -1.24
C VAL A 136 -10.00 -0.48 -0.41
N ILE A 137 -11.29 -0.57 -0.64
CA ILE A 137 -12.22 -1.33 0.19
C ILE A 137 -12.93 -2.34 -0.68
N LYS A 138 -13.01 -3.58 -0.19
CA LYS A 138 -13.87 -4.63 -0.72
C LYS A 138 -14.89 -5.01 0.34
N THR A 139 -16.17 -5.02 -0.04
CA THR A 139 -17.25 -5.47 0.83
C THR A 139 -17.41 -7.00 0.78
N THR A 140 -18.12 -7.56 1.77
CA THR A 140 -18.51 -8.98 1.77
C THR A 140 -19.45 -9.35 0.63
N GLN A 141 -20.14 -8.36 0.03
CA GLN A 141 -20.97 -8.52 -1.17
C GLN A 141 -20.18 -8.37 -2.49
N ASN A 142 -18.85 -8.31 -2.42
CA ASN A 142 -17.96 -8.19 -3.59
C ASN A 142 -17.98 -6.82 -4.31
N TYR A 143 -18.42 -5.76 -3.66
CA TYR A 143 -18.28 -4.41 -4.19
C TYR A 143 -16.90 -3.85 -3.85
N ASN A 144 -16.22 -3.29 -4.85
CA ASN A 144 -14.91 -2.65 -4.70
C ASN A 144 -15.03 -1.16 -4.95
N PHE A 145 -14.47 -0.35 -4.06
CA PHE A 145 -14.42 1.10 -4.23
C PHE A 145 -13.19 1.70 -3.54
N GLY A 146 -12.83 2.91 -3.93
CA GLY A 146 -11.71 3.66 -3.36
C GLY A 146 -12.14 5.00 -2.79
N ILE A 147 -11.40 5.47 -1.78
CA ILE A 147 -11.50 6.81 -1.23
C ILE A 147 -10.12 7.46 -1.28
N TYR A 148 -10.00 8.54 -2.00
CA TYR A 148 -8.81 9.38 -2.04
C TYR A 148 -8.93 10.51 -1.03
N VAL A 149 -7.87 10.72 -0.25
CA VAL A 149 -7.70 11.85 0.68
C VAL A 149 -6.39 12.56 0.34
N SER A 150 -6.44 13.88 0.13
CA SER A 150 -5.27 14.65 -0.31
C SER A 150 -4.33 15.06 0.81
N LYS A 151 -4.79 14.98 2.05
CA LYS A 151 -4.09 15.46 3.25
C LYS A 151 -3.67 14.31 4.15
N PRO A 152 -2.62 14.50 4.96
CA PRO A 152 -2.24 13.53 5.97
C PRO A 152 -3.37 13.26 6.98
N ILE A 153 -3.44 12.02 7.46
CA ILE A 153 -4.34 11.62 8.54
C ILE A 153 -3.64 11.64 9.89
N PHE A 154 -4.43 11.80 10.96
CA PHE A 154 -3.94 11.86 12.33
C PHE A 154 -4.99 11.25 13.27
N SER A 155 -4.56 10.54 14.31
CA SER A 155 -5.44 9.90 15.30
C SER A 155 -5.77 10.79 16.50
N ASP A 156 -5.84 12.10 16.31
CA ASP A 156 -6.05 13.10 17.37
C ASP A 156 -7.52 13.48 17.63
N GLY A 157 -8.45 12.83 16.95
CA GLY A 157 -9.88 13.07 17.11
C GLY A 157 -10.36 14.37 16.47
N GLN A 158 -9.53 15.09 15.74
CA GLN A 158 -9.90 16.34 15.07
C GLN A 158 -10.55 16.09 13.72
N THR A 159 -11.64 16.78 13.44
CA THR A 159 -12.24 16.80 12.09
C THR A 159 -11.50 17.78 11.20
N ARG A 160 -11.14 17.33 10.00
CA ARG A 160 -10.43 18.12 8.99
C ARG A 160 -11.21 18.17 7.70
N THR A 161 -11.05 19.26 6.95
CA THR A 161 -11.64 19.40 5.62
C THR A 161 -10.65 19.05 4.52
N ASP A 162 -11.14 18.41 3.46
CA ASP A 162 -10.36 18.07 2.28
C ASP A 162 -11.20 18.23 1.01
N SER A 163 -11.07 19.40 0.38
CA SER A 163 -11.78 19.76 -0.86
C SER A 163 -11.40 18.90 -2.07
N LEU A 164 -10.31 18.14 -1.99
CA LEU A 164 -9.87 17.25 -3.06
C LEU A 164 -10.24 15.79 -2.80
N GLN A 165 -10.96 15.49 -1.72
CA GLN A 165 -11.42 14.13 -1.44
C GLN A 165 -12.21 13.58 -2.62
N MET A 166 -12.03 12.30 -2.96
CA MET A 166 -12.68 11.67 -4.10
C MET A 166 -13.14 10.27 -3.76
N VAL A 167 -14.34 9.91 -4.19
CA VAL A 167 -14.86 8.54 -4.15
C VAL A 167 -14.74 7.93 -5.55
N ILE A 168 -14.15 6.74 -5.64
CA ILE A 168 -13.91 6.00 -6.88
C ILE A 168 -14.67 4.68 -6.81
N CYS A 169 -15.57 4.44 -7.75
CA CYS A 169 -16.41 3.25 -7.77
C CYS A 169 -16.39 2.59 -9.17
N PRO A 170 -15.43 1.66 -9.42
CA PRO A 170 -15.23 1.05 -10.74
C PRO A 170 -16.47 0.32 -11.26
N TYR A 171 -17.10 -0.51 -10.42
CA TYR A 171 -18.24 -1.32 -10.84
C TYR A 171 -19.49 -0.49 -11.23
N LYS A 172 -19.58 0.76 -10.76
CA LYS A 172 -20.63 1.73 -11.17
C LYS A 172 -20.12 2.80 -12.12
N ASN A 173 -18.86 2.67 -12.55
CA ASN A 173 -18.22 3.53 -13.53
C ASN A 173 -18.24 5.02 -13.16
N PHE A 174 -17.99 5.36 -11.89
CA PHE A 174 -17.84 6.75 -11.48
C PHE A 174 -16.62 7.01 -10.61
N ALA A 175 -16.05 8.21 -10.75
CA ALA A 175 -15.12 8.78 -9.79
C ALA A 175 -15.52 10.25 -9.57
N VAL A 176 -15.97 10.57 -8.37
CA VAL A 176 -16.56 11.86 -8.02
C VAL A 176 -15.71 12.54 -6.95
N LYS A 177 -15.25 13.76 -7.25
CA LYS A 177 -14.61 14.63 -6.27
C LYS A 177 -15.66 15.30 -5.38
N SER A 178 -15.23 15.74 -4.21
CA SER A 178 -16.02 16.66 -3.38
C SER A 178 -16.46 17.88 -4.17
N LEU A 179 -17.69 18.31 -3.96
CA LEU A 179 -18.28 19.48 -4.64
C LEU A 179 -17.84 20.81 -4.01
N ASN A 180 -17.34 20.78 -2.79
CA ASN A 180 -16.99 21.98 -2.04
C ASN A 180 -15.93 21.66 -0.96
N ASP A 181 -15.51 22.71 -0.24
CA ASP A 181 -14.52 22.61 0.85
C ASP A 181 -15.08 21.98 2.14
N ARG A 182 -16.26 21.37 2.10
CA ARG A 182 -16.92 20.80 3.27
C ARG A 182 -16.67 19.31 3.46
N ALA A 183 -16.14 18.61 2.44
CA ALA A 183 -15.81 17.21 2.64
C ALA A 183 -14.82 17.04 3.78
N THR A 184 -15.25 16.32 4.80
CA THR A 184 -14.47 16.13 6.02
C THR A 184 -13.95 14.72 6.13
N TYR A 185 -12.87 14.56 6.85
CA TYR A 185 -12.39 13.28 7.35
C TYR A 185 -12.02 13.42 8.82
N HIS A 186 -12.13 12.33 9.53
CA HIS A 186 -11.88 12.26 10.95
C HIS A 186 -11.26 10.90 11.28
N CYS A 187 -10.24 10.88 12.12
CA CYS A 187 -9.66 9.65 12.66
C CYS A 187 -9.50 9.81 14.16
N ASN A 188 -9.87 8.76 14.88
CA ASN A 188 -9.72 8.67 16.32
C ASN A 188 -8.89 7.42 16.64
N SER A 189 -8.01 7.49 17.61
CA SER A 189 -7.09 6.39 17.97
C SER A 189 -7.77 5.04 18.26
N GLY A 190 -9.06 5.05 18.61
CA GLY A 190 -9.85 3.83 18.88
C GLY A 190 -10.74 3.37 17.71
N SER A 191 -10.77 4.09 16.58
CA SER A 191 -11.64 3.78 15.45
C SER A 191 -10.86 3.84 14.13
N GLY A 192 -11.47 3.35 13.05
CA GLY A 192 -10.94 3.56 11.71
C GLY A 192 -11.24 4.96 11.17
N PRO A 193 -10.83 5.21 9.92
CA PRO A 193 -11.08 6.49 9.28
C PRO A 193 -12.57 6.70 9.03
N GLN A 194 -13.03 7.91 9.32
CA GLN A 194 -14.38 8.35 9.04
C GLN A 194 -14.31 9.47 7.99
N PHE A 195 -15.01 9.29 6.91
CA PHE A 195 -15.15 10.27 5.85
C PHE A 195 -16.55 10.87 5.92
N HIS A 196 -16.75 12.04 5.39
CA HIS A 196 -18.05 12.72 5.46
C HIS A 196 -19.23 11.84 4.98
N CYS A 197 -19.00 11.02 3.98
CA CYS A 197 -20.04 10.15 3.41
C CYS A 197 -19.84 8.65 3.74
N MET A 198 -18.86 8.28 4.54
CA MET A 198 -18.58 6.89 4.88
C MET A 198 -17.90 6.78 6.24
N GLN A 199 -18.30 5.77 6.99
CA GLN A 199 -17.67 5.43 8.26
C GLN A 199 -17.11 4.00 8.18
N ILE A 200 -15.82 3.87 8.46
CA ILE A 200 -15.12 2.58 8.52
C ILE A 200 -14.81 2.28 9.98
N ASN A 201 -15.45 1.26 10.52
CA ASN A 201 -15.31 0.89 11.93
C ASN A 201 -14.27 -0.21 12.12
N ALA A 202 -13.40 -0.07 13.12
CA ALA A 202 -12.51 -1.12 13.57
C ALA A 202 -13.21 -2.02 14.62
N PRO A 203 -12.94 -3.33 14.68
CA PRO A 203 -12.11 -4.12 13.77
C PRO A 203 -12.67 -4.16 12.35
N PHE A 204 -11.83 -3.87 11.34
CA PHE A 204 -12.29 -3.56 9.98
C PHE A 204 -13.01 -4.73 9.28
N LEU A 205 -12.55 -5.97 9.53
CA LEU A 205 -13.07 -7.16 8.85
C LEU A 205 -14.28 -7.79 9.57
N SER A 206 -14.66 -7.29 10.76
CA SER A 206 -15.75 -7.84 11.56
C SER A 206 -16.81 -6.83 11.98
N SER A 207 -16.55 -5.55 11.84
CA SER A 207 -17.51 -4.50 12.19
C SER A 207 -18.35 -4.07 11.00
N SER A 208 -19.60 -3.69 11.27
CA SER A 208 -20.47 -3.07 10.26
C SER A 208 -20.04 -1.63 10.02
N CYS A 209 -19.93 -1.26 8.76
CA CYS A 209 -19.63 0.08 8.29
C CYS A 209 -20.89 0.74 7.71
N THR A 210 -20.91 2.06 7.63
CA THR A 210 -22.02 2.81 7.06
C THR A 210 -21.59 3.61 5.85
N ASP A 211 -22.47 3.69 4.86
CA ASP A 211 -22.33 4.47 3.65
C ASP A 211 -23.48 5.46 3.55
N ILE A 212 -23.18 6.73 3.49
CA ILE A 212 -24.18 7.81 3.51
C ILE A 212 -24.33 8.38 2.10
N ASN A 213 -25.28 7.85 1.34
CA ASN A 213 -25.55 8.28 -0.02
C ASN A 213 -26.12 9.72 -0.12
N SER A 214 -26.68 10.25 0.97
CA SER A 214 -27.22 11.61 1.03
C SER A 214 -26.18 12.69 1.27
N CYS A 215 -24.90 12.37 1.08
CA CYS A 215 -23.82 13.34 1.24
C CYS A 215 -23.89 14.40 0.12
N ASN A 216 -24.42 15.56 0.43
CA ASN A 216 -24.53 16.70 -0.48
C ASN A 216 -23.17 17.18 -1.01
N ASP A 217 -22.07 16.78 -0.36
CA ASP A 217 -20.74 17.21 -0.73
C ASP A 217 -20.13 16.39 -1.89
N PHE A 218 -20.71 15.25 -2.27
CA PHE A 218 -20.20 14.40 -3.36
C PHE A 218 -21.19 14.18 -4.50
N ASN A 219 -22.49 14.39 -4.31
CA ASN A 219 -23.52 14.07 -5.30
C ASN A 219 -23.31 12.67 -5.92
N LEU A 220 -23.14 11.66 -5.06
CA LEU A 220 -22.91 10.30 -5.49
C LEU A 220 -24.13 9.74 -6.23
N PRO A 221 -23.95 9.10 -7.39
CA PRO A 221 -25.08 8.52 -8.14
C PRO A 221 -25.74 7.35 -7.39
N SER A 222 -25.03 6.70 -6.48
CA SER A 222 -25.54 5.59 -5.66
C SER A 222 -24.52 5.23 -4.59
N TYR A 223 -24.89 4.35 -3.65
CA TYR A 223 -23.98 3.83 -2.63
C TYR A 223 -22.78 3.11 -3.26
N PRO A 224 -21.53 3.51 -2.99
CA PRO A 224 -20.34 2.82 -3.48
C PRO A 224 -20.22 1.37 -3.00
N SER A 225 -20.68 1.10 -1.77
CA SER A 225 -20.72 -0.23 -1.16
C SER A 225 -21.91 -1.10 -1.61
N GLY A 226 -22.83 -0.54 -2.40
CA GLY A 226 -24.07 -1.20 -2.85
C GLY A 226 -25.26 -0.97 -1.93
N ASN A 227 -25.08 -0.73 -0.65
CA ASN A 227 -26.11 -0.53 0.38
C ASN A 227 -25.71 0.56 1.36
N SER A 228 -26.67 1.04 2.18
CA SER A 228 -26.41 2.03 3.22
C SER A 228 -25.58 1.50 4.40
N SER A 229 -25.49 0.19 4.58
CA SER A 229 -24.58 -0.47 5.52
C SER A 229 -23.89 -1.65 4.85
N TYR A 230 -22.65 -1.93 5.22
CA TYR A 230 -21.83 -2.97 4.62
C TYR A 230 -20.81 -3.52 5.61
N ASN A 231 -20.32 -4.71 5.34
CA ASN A 231 -19.17 -5.30 6.01
C ASN A 231 -18.00 -5.35 5.04
N ILE A 232 -16.81 -5.14 5.57
CA ILE A 232 -15.56 -5.15 4.80
C ILE A 232 -14.97 -6.56 4.80
N SER A 233 -14.53 -7.03 3.64
CA SER A 233 -13.74 -8.25 3.50
C SER A 233 -12.25 -7.98 3.26
N GLU A 234 -11.93 -6.83 2.64
CA GLU A 234 -10.56 -6.35 2.44
C GLU A 234 -10.50 -4.83 2.65
N LEU A 235 -9.47 -4.36 3.33
CA LEU A 235 -9.11 -2.94 3.42
C LEU A 235 -7.61 -2.82 3.22
N GLU A 236 -7.23 -2.07 2.19
CA GLU A 236 -5.84 -1.69 1.95
C GLU A 236 -5.71 -0.17 1.86
N VAL A 237 -4.55 0.35 2.28
CA VAL A 237 -4.24 1.78 2.21
C VAL A 237 -2.90 1.96 1.51
N TYR A 238 -2.88 2.86 0.55
CA TYR A 238 -1.73 3.15 -0.29
C TYR A 238 -1.28 4.59 -0.15
N SER A 239 0.03 4.82 -0.14
CA SER A 239 0.60 6.14 -0.36
C SER A 239 0.40 6.57 -1.81
N LEU A 240 0.41 7.87 -2.06
CA LEU A 240 0.32 8.41 -3.41
C LEU A 240 1.48 9.35 -3.68
N LEU A 241 1.99 9.29 -4.89
CA LEU A 241 3.09 10.11 -5.38
C LEU A 241 2.56 11.17 -6.36
N SER A 242 3.24 12.28 -6.49
CA SER A 242 2.97 13.24 -7.58
C SER A 242 3.34 12.65 -8.93
N LEU A 243 2.59 13.02 -9.98
CA LEU A 243 2.94 12.72 -11.36
C LEU A 243 4.17 13.48 -11.80
#